data_65c8619af977a0114a5c9d5915a11404
#
_entry.id   65c8619af977a0114a5c9d5915a11404
#
_cell.length_a   1.000
_cell.length_b   1.000
_cell.length_c   1.000
_cell.angle_alpha   90.00
_cell.angle_beta   90.00
_cell.angle_gamma   90.00
#
_symmetry.space_group_name_H-M   'P 1'
#
loop_
_entity.id
_entity.type
_entity.pdbx_description
1 polymer ?
#
loop_
_entity_poly.entity_id
_entity_poly.type
_entity_poly.pdbx_seq_one_letter_code
_entity_poly.pdbx_strand_id
1 'polypeptide(L)'
;MGNMACCESTKNANQANQNNTQANKHIDTISPANPKVNSKNPATKPKTNQGTGINEEVSLPENQRRASIGSSVKMSSNSGGRISPASSVKKNYSNLPKDKINPFKMEKSFLAHKKIIVCMIELENKLIATGSYDNTIKVWDIKNQNCQNEIKEEGKVFALLEFEPNLILSAIDKTPDDIQEISQIRGEDIVINLWDLNSPNTDNKVIYSFIGHQLRINCLVKCNDKFFASCSNDGEIIIWDYHLRRKVNNLIGHGDCILCLIRLNNGRLCSGSADMTIKIWNWEEGSCIATLSENKHWVKCLCQLSNGYILSGSHDNLIKIWDENNQYLTELDGHTESVRSICQIGKTNYIASASFDHTIKIWDLNTRQCIQTLTEHTSSVINVIYHSDGYLISSSKDKTIKIWK
;
A
#
# COMPACT_ATOMS: atom_id res chain seq x y z
N MET A 1 -17.97 5.61 -7.30
CA MET A 1 -17.73 5.51 -8.76
C MET A 1 -16.36 6.07 -9.17
N GLY A 2 -15.79 7.10 -8.54
CA GLY A 2 -14.52 7.71 -8.97
C GLY A 2 -13.25 6.87 -8.83
N ASN A 3 -13.27 5.77 -8.07
CA ASN A 3 -12.08 4.93 -7.89
C ASN A 3 -11.99 3.73 -8.87
N MET A 4 -13.07 3.37 -9.55
CA MET A 4 -13.04 2.31 -10.57
C MET A 4 -12.31 2.77 -11.84
N ALA A 5 -12.53 4.00 -12.26
CA ALA A 5 -11.92 4.54 -13.48
C ALA A 5 -10.39 4.62 -13.44
N CYS A 6 -9.78 4.79 -12.25
CA CYS A 6 -8.31 4.87 -12.14
C CYS A 6 -7.57 3.56 -12.39
N CYS A 7 -8.17 2.41 -12.03
CA CYS A 7 -7.50 1.11 -12.24
C CYS A 7 -7.75 0.54 -13.64
N GLU A 8 -8.90 0.84 -14.24
CA GLU A 8 -9.16 0.47 -15.64
C GLU A 8 -8.27 1.27 -16.61
N SER A 9 -8.02 2.56 -16.30
CA SER A 9 -7.14 3.40 -17.11
C SER A 9 -5.65 3.00 -16.99
N THR A 10 -5.20 2.44 -15.86
CA THR A 10 -3.82 1.91 -15.73
C THR A 10 -3.57 0.66 -16.57
N LYS A 11 -4.57 -0.22 -16.75
CA LYS A 11 -4.43 -1.38 -17.65
C LYS A 11 -4.24 -0.95 -19.10
N ASN A 12 -4.96 0.09 -19.53
CA ASN A 12 -4.82 0.64 -20.88
C ASN A 12 -3.48 1.36 -21.08
N ALA A 13 -2.93 2.01 -20.04
CA ALA A 13 -1.62 2.67 -20.11
C ALA A 13 -0.46 1.67 -20.23
N ASN A 14 -0.54 0.54 -19.52
CA ASN A 14 0.46 -0.52 -19.63
C ASN A 14 0.45 -1.20 -21.01
N GLN A 15 -0.74 -1.33 -21.65
CA GLN A 15 -0.83 -1.82 -23.03
C GLN A 15 -0.34 -0.78 -24.05
N ALA A 16 -0.61 0.51 -23.84
CA ALA A 16 -0.10 1.58 -24.69
C ALA A 16 1.42 1.71 -24.63
N ASN A 17 2.03 1.57 -23.45
CA ASN A 17 3.48 1.57 -23.30
C ASN A 17 4.17 0.35 -23.92
N GLN A 18 3.53 -0.83 -23.92
CA GLN A 18 4.07 -1.99 -24.62
C GLN A 18 4.00 -1.85 -26.14
N ASN A 19 2.97 -1.19 -26.65
CA ASN A 19 2.83 -0.93 -28.09
C ASN A 19 3.76 0.19 -28.60
N ASN A 20 4.05 1.21 -27.77
CA ASN A 20 5.01 2.27 -28.12
C ASN A 20 6.47 1.80 -28.14
N THR A 21 6.83 0.78 -27.37
CA THR A 21 8.18 0.20 -27.40
C THR A 21 8.43 -0.63 -28.67
N GLN A 22 7.39 -1.08 -29.37
CA GLN A 22 7.52 -1.76 -30.66
C GLN A 22 7.48 -0.81 -31.87
N ALA A 23 6.92 0.38 -31.75
CA ALA A 23 6.79 1.34 -32.87
C ALA A 23 8.07 2.21 -33.12
N ASN A 24 9.02 2.26 -32.20
CA ASN A 24 10.22 3.10 -32.32
C ASN A 24 11.45 2.42 -32.96
N LYS A 25 11.25 1.39 -33.78
CA LYS A 25 12.35 0.69 -34.50
C LYS A 25 12.54 1.06 -35.96
N HIS A 26 11.83 2.05 -36.49
CA HIS A 26 12.09 2.52 -37.86
C HIS A 26 11.75 4.01 -37.98
N ILE A 27 12.75 4.86 -37.97
CA ILE A 27 12.88 6.09 -38.78
C ILE A 27 14.34 6.54 -38.71
N ASP A 28 15.00 6.46 -39.86
CA ASP A 28 16.34 6.99 -40.14
C ASP A 28 16.32 8.50 -40.41
N THR A 29 17.41 9.13 -39.95
CA THR A 29 18.12 10.27 -40.55
C THR A 29 17.38 11.48 -41.10
N ILE A 30 17.65 12.64 -40.53
CA ILE A 30 18.06 13.89 -41.22
C ILE A 30 18.69 14.84 -40.20
N SER A 31 19.98 15.22 -40.45
CA SER A 31 20.69 16.31 -39.82
C SER A 31 20.42 17.63 -40.54
N PRO A 32 20.61 18.78 -39.88
CA PRO A 32 21.49 19.78 -40.45
C PRO A 32 22.44 20.52 -39.48
N ALA A 33 23.68 20.60 -39.98
CA ALA A 33 24.60 21.73 -40.00
C ALA A 33 25.10 22.46 -38.72
N ASN A 34 26.38 22.28 -38.53
CA ASN A 34 27.35 23.09 -37.75
C ASN A 34 27.54 24.53 -38.26
N PRO A 35 28.13 25.43 -37.41
CA PRO A 35 29.50 25.83 -37.79
C PRO A 35 30.55 25.92 -36.66
N LYS A 36 31.70 25.37 -36.98
CA LYS A 36 33.12 25.72 -36.78
C LYS A 36 33.58 26.62 -35.60
N VAL A 37 34.66 26.19 -34.89
CA VAL A 37 36.02 26.73 -35.01
C VAL A 37 37.05 25.88 -34.23
N ASN A 38 38.11 25.43 -34.94
CA ASN A 38 39.54 25.19 -34.70
C ASN A 38 40.09 25.07 -33.25
N SER A 39 41.03 24.18 -32.91
CA SER A 39 42.30 23.85 -33.60
C SER A 39 43.14 22.84 -32.83
N LYS A 40 43.87 21.99 -33.63
CA LYS A 40 45.21 21.39 -33.41
C LYS A 40 45.34 20.04 -32.70
N ASN A 41 45.68 19.10 -33.57
CA ASN A 41 46.36 17.79 -33.42
C ASN A 41 47.87 17.98 -33.01
N PRO A 42 48.69 16.95 -32.70
CA PRO A 42 48.74 15.66 -33.43
C PRO A 42 49.09 14.37 -32.65
N ALA A 43 48.57 13.28 -33.20
CA ALA A 43 49.18 11.97 -33.57
C ALA A 43 50.14 11.21 -32.62
N THR A 44 49.79 9.93 -32.40
CA THR A 44 50.58 8.80 -32.89
C THR A 44 49.79 7.48 -32.76
N LYS A 45 49.67 6.76 -33.86
CA LYS A 45 49.42 5.31 -34.02
C LYS A 45 50.80 4.64 -34.34
N PRO A 46 50.99 3.34 -34.53
CA PRO A 46 50.14 2.15 -34.28
C PRO A 46 50.96 0.92 -33.72
N LYS A 47 50.31 -0.24 -33.50
CA LYS A 47 50.74 -1.53 -34.03
C LYS A 47 49.81 -2.68 -33.66
N THR A 48 49.40 -3.37 -34.68
CA THR A 48 48.80 -4.70 -34.81
C THR A 48 49.66 -5.81 -34.19
N ASN A 49 49.01 -6.87 -33.64
CA ASN A 49 49.38 -8.23 -34.01
C ASN A 49 48.24 -9.23 -33.87
N GLN A 50 48.16 -10.06 -34.89
CA GLN A 50 47.29 -11.21 -35.09
C GLN A 50 47.77 -12.42 -34.29
N GLY A 51 46.87 -13.36 -34.06
CA GLY A 51 47.30 -14.74 -33.87
C GLY A 51 46.25 -15.63 -33.17
N THR A 52 45.49 -16.36 -34.01
CA THR A 52 45.13 -17.80 -33.90
C THR A 52 44.38 -18.27 -32.65
N GLY A 53 43.23 -18.66 -32.78
CA GLY A 53 42.34 -19.76 -32.91
C GLY A 53 42.75 -21.11 -32.27
N ILE A 54 41.88 -21.71 -31.49
CA ILE A 54 41.60 -23.16 -31.47
C ILE A 54 40.22 -23.33 -30.75
N ASN A 55 39.35 -24.07 -31.44
CA ASN A 55 38.10 -24.65 -30.94
C ASN A 55 38.42 -25.82 -30.00
N GLU A 56 37.64 -26.01 -28.96
CA GLU A 56 37.35 -27.36 -28.46
C GLU A 56 35.92 -27.40 -27.88
N GLU A 57 35.06 -28.09 -28.62
CA GLU A 57 33.84 -28.72 -28.17
C GLU A 57 34.18 -29.85 -27.20
N VAL A 58 33.48 -29.94 -26.07
CA VAL A 58 33.38 -31.22 -25.36
C VAL A 58 31.91 -31.50 -25.03
N SER A 59 31.49 -32.59 -25.66
CA SER A 59 30.21 -33.24 -25.67
C SER A 59 29.78 -33.87 -24.34
N LEU A 60 28.45 -33.94 -24.17
CA LEU A 60 27.73 -34.79 -23.22
C LEU A 60 27.94 -36.30 -23.46
N PRO A 61 27.68 -37.17 -22.49
CA PRO A 61 27.14 -38.49 -22.78
C PRO A 61 25.75 -38.74 -22.19
N GLU A 62 24.86 -39.12 -23.10
CA GLU A 62 23.66 -39.91 -22.82
C GLU A 62 24.01 -41.36 -22.52
N ASN A 63 23.12 -42.00 -21.80
CA ASN A 63 22.67 -43.39 -21.74
C ASN A 63 22.63 -43.89 -20.28
N GLN A 64 21.61 -44.62 -19.80
CA GLN A 64 20.80 -45.73 -20.35
C GLN A 64 19.46 -45.87 -19.57
N ARG A 65 18.41 -46.02 -20.19
CA ARG A 65 17.38 -47.03 -20.47
C ARG A 65 17.19 -48.19 -19.48
N ARG A 66 15.90 -48.28 -19.05
CA ARG A 66 15.02 -49.46 -18.88
C ARG A 66 15.34 -50.51 -17.81
N ALA A 67 14.35 -50.69 -16.91
CA ALA A 67 13.68 -51.99 -16.73
C ALA A 67 12.29 -51.82 -16.10
N SER A 68 11.31 -52.34 -16.78
CA SER A 68 9.93 -52.60 -16.39
C SER A 68 9.82 -53.90 -15.60
N ILE A 69 9.07 -53.93 -14.49
CA ILE A 69 8.37 -55.18 -14.08
C ILE A 69 7.01 -54.75 -13.48
N GLY A 70 5.94 -55.25 -14.09
CA GLY A 70 4.60 -55.14 -13.61
C GLY A 70 4.29 -56.17 -12.53
N SER A 71 3.39 -55.79 -11.65
CA SER A 71 2.57 -56.75 -10.93
C SER A 71 1.18 -56.17 -10.67
N SER A 72 0.23 -56.83 -11.30
CA SER A 72 -1.22 -56.68 -11.12
C SER A 72 -1.64 -57.11 -9.70
N VAL A 73 -2.39 -56.27 -8.99
CA VAL A 73 -3.21 -56.69 -7.87
C VAL A 73 -4.61 -56.14 -8.03
N LYS A 74 -5.54 -57.05 -7.84
CA LYS A 74 -6.98 -57.04 -8.06
C LYS A 74 -7.72 -55.88 -7.37
N MET A 75 -8.71 -55.34 -8.08
CA MET A 75 -9.83 -54.60 -7.49
C MET A 75 -10.60 -55.46 -6.49
N SER A 76 -10.83 -54.95 -5.32
CA SER A 76 -11.95 -55.32 -4.46
C SER A 76 -12.76 -54.05 -4.19
N SER A 77 -14.00 -54.07 -4.64
CA SER A 77 -15.07 -53.14 -4.33
C SER A 77 -15.42 -53.20 -2.83
N ASN A 78 -15.34 -52.06 -2.13
CA ASN A 78 -16.11 -51.91 -0.90
C ASN A 78 -16.59 -50.45 -0.74
N SER A 79 -17.89 -50.40 -0.71
CA SER A 79 -18.87 -49.47 -0.14
C SER A 79 -18.40 -48.18 0.53
N GLY A 80 -19.01 -47.09 0.04
CA GLY A 80 -19.49 -45.88 0.69
C GLY A 80 -18.97 -45.52 2.09
N GLY A 81 -17.93 -44.71 2.15
CA GLY A 81 -17.61 -43.92 3.33
C GLY A 81 -17.83 -42.45 2.99
N ARG A 82 -18.84 -41.83 3.62
CA ARG A 82 -19.01 -40.37 3.66
C ARG A 82 -17.71 -39.77 4.19
N ILE A 83 -17.05 -38.96 3.36
CA ILE A 83 -15.97 -38.10 3.81
C ILE A 83 -16.62 -37.01 4.66
N SER A 84 -16.47 -37.13 5.98
CA SER A 84 -16.77 -36.05 6.92
C SER A 84 -15.90 -34.85 6.58
N PRO A 85 -16.40 -33.59 6.65
CA PRO A 85 -15.58 -32.44 6.47
C PRO A 85 -14.47 -32.43 7.52
N ALA A 86 -13.24 -32.19 7.09
CA ALA A 86 -12.06 -32.14 7.92
C ALA A 86 -12.34 -31.32 9.19
N SER A 87 -12.01 -31.91 10.32
CA SER A 87 -12.10 -31.30 11.64
C SER A 87 -11.40 -29.96 11.60
N SER A 88 -12.16 -28.86 11.74
CA SER A 88 -11.67 -27.51 11.91
C SER A 88 -10.71 -27.51 13.09
N VAL A 89 -9.42 -27.38 12.80
CA VAL A 89 -8.40 -27.08 13.81
C VAL A 89 -8.80 -25.73 14.40
N LYS A 90 -9.42 -25.75 15.58
CA LYS A 90 -9.63 -24.56 16.41
C LYS A 90 -8.25 -24.09 16.89
N LYS A 91 -7.52 -23.38 16.05
CA LYS A 91 -6.35 -22.63 16.51
C LYS A 91 -6.86 -21.53 17.43
N ASN A 92 -6.47 -21.61 18.69
CA ASN A 92 -6.91 -20.73 19.75
C ASN A 92 -6.32 -19.34 19.57
N TYR A 93 -7.17 -18.33 19.43
CA TYR A 93 -6.83 -16.90 19.64
C TYR A 93 -6.58 -16.60 21.14
N SER A 94 -6.32 -17.62 21.97
CA SER A 94 -6.37 -17.61 23.43
C SER A 94 -5.28 -16.77 24.13
N ASN A 95 -4.41 -16.10 23.40
CA ASN A 95 -3.30 -15.33 24.01
C ASN A 95 -3.57 -13.83 24.14
N LEU A 96 -4.75 -13.34 23.76
CA LEU A 96 -5.15 -11.95 23.95
C LEU A 96 -6.14 -11.85 25.14
N PRO A 97 -6.16 -10.73 25.89
CA PRO A 97 -7.05 -10.55 27.04
C PRO A 97 -8.53 -10.77 26.67
N LYS A 98 -9.29 -11.42 27.53
CA LYS A 98 -10.73 -11.71 27.33
C LYS A 98 -11.63 -10.57 27.84
N ASP A 99 -11.14 -9.35 27.89
CA ASP A 99 -11.91 -8.24 28.43
C ASP A 99 -13.07 -7.90 27.49
N LYS A 100 -14.28 -7.74 28.05
CA LYS A 100 -15.43 -7.26 27.30
C LYS A 100 -15.23 -5.78 27.00
N ILE A 101 -15.35 -5.40 25.73
CA ILE A 101 -15.39 -3.98 25.36
C ILE A 101 -16.77 -3.42 25.70
N ASN A 102 -16.78 -2.21 26.28
CA ASN A 102 -17.99 -1.41 26.35
C ASN A 102 -18.42 -0.97 24.95
N PRO A 103 -19.71 -0.91 24.63
CA PRO A 103 -20.19 -0.40 23.36
C PRO A 103 -19.72 1.01 23.10
N PHE A 104 -19.15 1.26 21.93
CA PHE A 104 -18.75 2.58 21.48
C PHE A 104 -19.97 3.45 21.19
N LYS A 105 -19.93 4.70 21.64
CA LYS A 105 -20.93 5.72 21.33
C LYS A 105 -20.26 6.94 20.75
N MET A 106 -20.91 7.59 19.79
CA MET A 106 -20.42 8.85 19.25
C MET A 106 -20.41 9.90 20.34
N GLU A 107 -19.24 10.41 20.70
CA GLU A 107 -19.06 11.47 21.68
C GLU A 107 -19.06 12.84 21.01
N LYS A 108 -18.34 12.94 19.88
CA LYS A 108 -18.12 14.21 19.17
C LYS A 108 -18.13 14.01 17.67
N SER A 109 -18.56 15.05 16.95
CA SER A 109 -18.50 15.13 15.49
C SER A 109 -18.29 16.57 15.07
N PHE A 110 -17.38 16.81 14.13
CA PHE A 110 -17.13 18.14 13.58
C PHE A 110 -16.69 18.10 12.11
N LEU A 111 -17.00 19.17 11.39
CA LEU A 111 -16.59 19.38 10.01
C LEU A 111 -15.10 19.75 10.00
N ALA A 112 -14.26 18.86 9.51
CA ALA A 112 -12.81 19.06 9.55
C ALA A 112 -12.27 19.71 8.26
N HIS A 113 -12.77 19.33 7.10
CA HIS A 113 -12.28 19.76 5.80
C HIS A 113 -13.39 20.23 4.86
N LYS A 114 -13.00 20.96 3.80
CA LYS A 114 -13.93 21.41 2.75
C LYS A 114 -14.27 20.31 1.75
N LYS A 115 -13.36 19.32 1.56
CA LYS A 115 -13.53 18.15 0.70
C LYS A 115 -13.27 16.86 1.49
N ILE A 116 -13.21 15.72 0.78
CA ILE A 116 -13.02 14.38 1.34
C ILE A 116 -11.72 14.30 2.14
N ILE A 117 -11.77 13.70 3.32
CA ILE A 117 -10.61 13.35 4.14
C ILE A 117 -10.13 11.97 3.67
N VAL A 118 -8.91 11.89 3.14
CA VAL A 118 -8.40 10.66 2.51
C VAL A 118 -7.51 9.86 3.45
N CYS A 119 -6.69 10.56 4.23
CA CYS A 119 -5.75 9.95 5.16
C CYS A 119 -5.81 10.62 6.53
N MET A 120 -5.49 9.84 7.55
CA MET A 120 -5.51 10.27 8.95
C MET A 120 -4.48 9.46 9.73
N ILE A 121 -3.65 10.13 10.52
CA ILE A 121 -2.66 9.52 11.40
C ILE A 121 -2.69 10.17 12.77
N GLU A 122 -2.33 9.41 13.82
CA GLU A 122 -1.99 9.93 15.14
C GLU A 122 -0.50 10.29 15.14
N LEU A 123 -0.18 11.49 15.64
CA LEU A 123 1.18 11.98 15.82
C LEU A 123 1.73 11.57 17.19
N GLU A 124 3.05 11.58 17.39
CA GLU A 124 3.70 11.23 18.65
C GLU A 124 3.21 12.11 19.82
N ASN A 125 2.86 13.37 19.55
CA ASN A 125 2.28 14.29 20.53
C ASN A 125 0.78 14.07 20.80
N LYS A 126 0.19 12.99 20.26
CA LYS A 126 -1.24 12.61 20.36
C LYS A 126 -2.21 13.55 19.62
N LEU A 127 -1.72 14.43 18.78
CA LEU A 127 -2.57 15.16 17.86
C LEU A 127 -2.90 14.28 16.64
N ILE A 128 -3.95 14.63 15.93
CA ILE A 128 -4.36 13.94 14.70
C ILE A 128 -4.04 14.78 13.50
N ALA A 129 -3.21 14.26 12.59
CA ALA A 129 -3.01 14.86 11.29
C ALA A 129 -3.95 14.23 10.24
N THR A 130 -4.56 15.08 9.42
CA THR A 130 -5.48 14.67 8.35
C THR A 130 -5.10 15.32 7.03
N GLY A 131 -5.18 14.54 5.95
CA GLY A 131 -4.98 15.01 4.58
C GLY A 131 -6.24 14.90 3.76
N SER A 132 -6.47 15.88 2.89
CA SER A 132 -7.74 16.04 2.17
C SER A 132 -7.57 16.41 0.69
N TYR A 133 -8.62 16.15 -0.07
CA TYR A 133 -8.80 16.64 -1.44
C TYR A 133 -8.99 18.16 -1.53
N ASP A 134 -9.11 18.87 -0.40
CA ASP A 134 -9.11 20.34 -0.38
C ASP A 134 -7.71 20.94 -0.39
N ASN A 135 -6.67 20.11 -0.65
CA ASN A 135 -5.28 20.47 -0.73
C ASN A 135 -4.72 20.99 0.61
N THR A 136 -5.27 20.52 1.72
CA THR A 136 -4.77 20.91 3.04
C THR A 136 -4.40 19.69 3.88
N ILE A 137 -3.38 19.90 4.73
CA ILE A 137 -3.09 19.07 5.88
C ILE A 137 -3.52 19.86 7.10
N LYS A 138 -4.28 19.23 8.00
CA LYS A 138 -4.70 19.86 9.25
C LYS A 138 -4.31 19.01 10.44
N VAL A 139 -3.84 19.68 11.50
CA VAL A 139 -3.46 19.04 12.75
C VAL A 139 -4.46 19.44 13.83
N TRP A 140 -5.04 18.45 14.49
CA TRP A 140 -6.18 18.60 15.38
C TRP A 140 -5.86 18.18 16.81
N ASP A 141 -6.21 19.03 17.75
CA ASP A 141 -6.47 18.61 19.12
C ASP A 141 -7.92 18.07 19.18
N ILE A 142 -8.03 16.76 19.22
CA ILE A 142 -9.33 16.08 19.19
C ILE A 142 -10.15 16.32 20.46
N LYS A 143 -9.50 16.49 21.62
CA LYS A 143 -10.20 16.76 22.88
C LYS A 143 -10.94 18.09 22.85
N ASN A 144 -10.31 19.11 22.28
CA ASN A 144 -10.83 20.46 22.19
C ASN A 144 -11.49 20.74 20.83
N GLN A 145 -11.46 19.83 19.86
CA GLN A 145 -11.94 19.99 18.48
C GLN A 145 -11.32 21.23 17.80
N ASN A 146 -10.07 21.53 18.13
CA ASN A 146 -9.35 22.70 17.66
C ASN A 146 -8.32 22.32 16.61
N CYS A 147 -8.36 23.01 15.45
CA CYS A 147 -7.29 22.94 14.46
C CYS A 147 -6.11 23.78 14.94
N GLN A 148 -5.01 23.11 15.30
CA GLN A 148 -3.81 23.77 15.79
C GLN A 148 -2.90 24.24 14.65
N ASN A 149 -2.89 23.50 13.53
CA ASN A 149 -2.07 23.84 12.37
C ASN A 149 -2.80 23.49 11.07
N GLU A 150 -2.67 24.34 10.05
CA GLU A 150 -3.16 24.12 8.69
C GLU A 150 -2.03 24.40 7.69
N ILE A 151 -1.63 23.38 6.96
CA ILE A 151 -0.66 23.46 5.86
C ILE A 151 -1.42 23.40 4.54
N LYS A 152 -1.10 24.32 3.63
CA LYS A 152 -1.64 24.33 2.27
C LYS A 152 -0.65 23.65 1.32
N GLU A 153 -1.14 22.65 0.63
CA GLU A 153 -0.42 21.91 -0.40
C GLU A 153 -0.82 22.39 -1.80
N GLU A 154 0.06 22.15 -2.77
CA GLU A 154 -0.22 22.46 -4.18
C GLU A 154 -1.13 21.41 -4.84
N GLY A 155 -1.41 20.29 -4.17
CA GLY A 155 -2.20 19.18 -4.68
C GLY A 155 -3.02 18.48 -3.59
N LYS A 156 -3.82 17.49 -4.02
CA LYS A 156 -4.62 16.65 -3.12
C LYS A 156 -3.69 15.78 -2.27
N VAL A 157 -3.97 15.70 -0.96
CA VAL A 157 -3.15 14.92 -0.01
C VAL A 157 -3.72 13.51 0.11
N PHE A 158 -2.92 12.50 -0.24
CA PHE A 158 -3.34 11.09 -0.26
C PHE A 158 -2.78 10.25 0.87
N ALA A 159 -1.58 10.56 1.34
CA ALA A 159 -0.96 9.85 2.47
C ALA A 159 -0.15 10.82 3.33
N LEU A 160 -0.05 10.49 4.61
CA LEU A 160 0.74 11.20 5.61
C LEU A 160 1.61 10.22 6.39
N LEU A 161 2.78 10.67 6.82
CA LEU A 161 3.67 9.93 7.70
C LEU A 161 4.44 10.91 8.57
N GLU A 162 4.35 10.79 9.90
CA GLU A 162 5.31 11.44 10.79
C GLU A 162 6.59 10.59 10.82
N PHE A 163 7.68 11.13 10.29
CA PHE A 163 8.95 10.43 10.23
C PHE A 163 9.81 10.67 11.48
N GLU A 164 9.85 11.91 11.92
CA GLU A 164 10.44 12.36 13.20
C GLU A 164 9.41 13.25 13.91
N PRO A 165 9.51 13.46 15.23
CA PRO A 165 8.59 14.33 15.96
C PRO A 165 8.43 15.69 15.29
N ASN A 166 7.20 16.05 14.95
CA ASN A 166 6.82 17.28 14.23
C ASN A 166 7.34 17.41 12.78
N LEU A 167 7.98 16.39 12.21
CA LEU A 167 8.38 16.35 10.81
C LEU A 167 7.49 15.36 10.04
N ILE A 168 6.62 15.91 9.19
CA ILE A 168 5.61 15.14 8.46
C ILE A 168 5.93 15.05 6.98
N LEU A 169 5.78 13.86 6.43
CA LEU A 169 5.79 13.60 5.00
C LEU A 169 4.35 13.56 4.50
N SER A 170 4.06 14.26 3.41
CA SER A 170 2.79 14.25 2.70
C SER A 170 2.96 13.78 1.27
N ALA A 171 2.23 12.76 0.86
CA ALA A 171 2.14 12.37 -0.55
C ALA A 171 1.03 13.16 -1.23
N ILE A 172 1.35 13.92 -2.25
CA ILE A 172 0.41 14.78 -2.97
C ILE A 172 0.34 14.44 -4.45
N ASP A 173 -0.81 14.75 -5.03
CA ASP A 173 -1.10 14.65 -6.45
C ASP A 173 -1.61 16.02 -6.92
N LYS A 174 -0.80 16.67 -7.75
CA LYS A 174 -1.07 18.01 -8.31
C LYS A 174 -1.86 17.96 -9.61
N THR A 175 -2.21 16.74 -10.08
CA THR A 175 -2.92 16.60 -11.36
C THR A 175 -4.28 17.28 -11.29
N PRO A 176 -4.61 18.13 -12.28
CA PRO A 176 -5.90 18.76 -12.37
C PRO A 176 -7.06 17.76 -12.46
N ASP A 177 -8.26 18.15 -11.97
CA ASP A 177 -9.44 17.26 -11.94
C ASP A 177 -9.99 16.95 -13.36
N ASP A 178 -9.63 17.72 -14.37
CA ASP A 178 -10.05 17.63 -15.76
C ASP A 178 -9.15 16.76 -16.65
N ILE A 179 -8.00 16.30 -16.13
CA ILE A 179 -7.16 15.36 -16.88
C ILE A 179 -7.87 14.02 -17.02
N GLN A 180 -8.17 13.65 -18.28
CA GLN A 180 -8.83 12.39 -18.63
C GLN A 180 -7.85 11.27 -19.00
N GLU A 181 -6.64 11.61 -19.45
CA GLU A 181 -5.64 10.65 -19.90
C GLU A 181 -4.41 10.60 -18.98
N ILE A 182 -4.04 9.40 -18.56
CA ILE A 182 -2.86 9.16 -17.71
C ILE A 182 -1.56 9.61 -18.39
N SER A 183 -1.50 9.58 -19.71
CA SER A 183 -0.37 10.07 -20.51
C SER A 183 -0.05 11.55 -20.30
N GLN A 184 -0.98 12.33 -19.73
CA GLN A 184 -0.82 13.75 -19.43
C GLN A 184 -0.28 14.00 -18.00
N ILE A 185 -0.24 12.97 -17.14
CA ILE A 185 0.32 13.08 -15.80
C ILE A 185 1.84 13.08 -15.90
N ARG A 186 2.46 14.10 -15.32
CA ARG A 186 3.92 14.17 -15.21
C ARG A 186 4.37 13.62 -13.87
N GLY A 187 5.46 12.86 -13.83
CA GLY A 187 6.01 12.33 -12.58
C GLY A 187 6.39 13.45 -11.58
N GLU A 188 6.62 14.66 -12.04
CA GLU A 188 6.84 15.86 -11.20
C GLU A 188 5.58 16.39 -10.51
N ASP A 189 4.38 15.94 -10.96
CA ASP A 189 3.11 16.27 -10.32
C ASP A 189 2.81 15.36 -9.12
N ILE A 190 3.55 14.25 -8.99
CA ILE A 190 3.40 13.25 -7.93
C ILE A 190 4.61 13.32 -7.01
N VAL A 191 4.44 13.96 -5.86
CA VAL A 191 5.57 14.24 -4.96
C VAL A 191 5.26 13.86 -3.51
N ILE A 192 6.33 13.65 -2.74
CA ILE A 192 6.27 13.54 -1.29
C ILE A 192 6.97 14.75 -0.71
N ASN A 193 6.23 15.63 -0.06
CA ASN A 193 6.76 16.83 0.58
C ASN A 193 7.10 16.57 2.04
N LEU A 194 8.18 17.16 2.51
CA LEU A 194 8.59 17.18 3.91
C LEU A 194 8.27 18.56 4.51
N TRP A 195 7.58 18.55 5.65
CA TRP A 195 7.15 19.72 6.40
C TRP A 195 7.58 19.69 7.84
N ASP A 196 7.85 20.87 8.43
CA ASP A 196 8.01 21.07 9.87
C ASP A 196 6.73 21.69 10.45
N LEU A 197 6.09 20.96 11.36
CA LEU A 197 4.87 21.39 12.05
C LEU A 197 5.13 22.49 13.09
N ASN A 198 6.39 22.70 13.52
CA ASN A 198 6.77 23.79 14.42
C ASN A 198 7.03 25.12 13.68
N SER A 199 7.12 25.09 12.36
CA SER A 199 7.31 26.31 11.59
C SER A 199 6.11 27.26 11.76
N PRO A 200 6.30 28.54 12.08
CA PRO A 200 5.19 29.45 12.27
C PRO A 200 4.36 29.54 10.97
N ASN A 201 3.03 29.57 11.15
CA ASN A 201 1.99 29.52 10.09
C ASN A 201 2.13 30.55 8.94
N THR A 202 3.07 31.49 9.04
CA THR A 202 3.31 32.53 8.04
C THR A 202 4.22 32.10 6.89
N ASP A 203 5.04 31.06 7.11
CA ASP A 203 6.06 30.62 6.13
C ASP A 203 5.96 29.11 5.85
N ASN A 204 4.76 28.58 5.61
CA ASN A 204 4.54 27.18 5.18
C ASN A 204 5.43 26.86 3.97
N LYS A 205 6.69 26.55 4.23
CA LYS A 205 7.67 26.23 3.22
C LYS A 205 7.99 24.73 3.25
N VAL A 206 7.86 24.09 2.10
CA VAL A 206 8.34 22.72 1.91
C VAL A 206 9.84 22.67 2.19
N ILE A 207 10.27 21.83 3.11
CA ILE A 207 11.68 21.61 3.42
C ILE A 207 12.36 20.88 2.26
N TYR A 208 11.69 19.85 1.72
CA TYR A 208 12.19 19.04 0.62
C TYR A 208 11.05 18.29 -0.07
N SER A 209 11.22 17.99 -1.36
CA SER A 209 10.30 17.18 -2.16
C SER A 209 11.01 15.96 -2.74
N PHE A 210 10.49 14.78 -2.47
CA PHE A 210 10.94 13.52 -3.06
C PHE A 210 10.12 13.24 -4.30
N ILE A 211 10.81 13.00 -5.43
CA ILE A 211 10.19 12.75 -6.75
C ILE A 211 10.68 11.38 -7.25
N GLY A 212 9.78 10.57 -7.81
CA GLY A 212 10.17 9.26 -8.37
C GLY A 212 9.03 8.36 -8.81
N HIS A 213 7.84 8.49 -8.21
CA HIS A 213 6.65 7.80 -8.68
C HIS A 213 6.06 8.48 -9.92
N GLN A 214 5.45 7.69 -10.80
CA GLN A 214 4.82 8.17 -12.03
C GLN A 214 3.31 8.41 -11.86
N LEU A 215 2.71 7.76 -10.87
CA LEU A 215 1.29 7.85 -10.57
C LEU A 215 1.09 8.05 -9.07
N ARG A 216 -0.15 8.37 -8.69
CA ARG A 216 -0.57 8.69 -7.32
C ARG A 216 -0.02 7.74 -6.27
N ILE A 217 0.58 8.32 -5.25
CA ILE A 217 1.07 7.61 -4.05
C ILE A 217 -0.11 7.38 -3.10
N ASN A 218 -0.30 6.13 -2.66
CA ASN A 218 -1.44 5.74 -1.83
C ASN A 218 -1.08 5.60 -0.35
N CYS A 219 0.17 5.28 -0.03
CA CYS A 219 0.59 5.07 1.36
C CYS A 219 2.08 5.38 1.56
N LEU A 220 2.40 5.83 2.76
CA LEU A 220 3.76 6.07 3.26
C LEU A 220 3.97 5.29 4.54
N VAL A 221 5.13 4.66 4.73
CA VAL A 221 5.45 3.84 5.90
C VAL A 221 6.91 4.05 6.32
N LYS A 222 7.16 4.28 7.60
CA LYS A 222 8.51 4.32 8.18
C LYS A 222 9.07 2.90 8.26
N CYS A 223 10.19 2.63 7.59
CA CYS A 223 10.89 1.35 7.65
C CYS A 223 11.79 1.27 8.90
N ASN A 224 12.55 2.32 9.16
CA ASN A 224 13.37 2.54 10.35
C ASN A 224 13.71 4.04 10.47
N ASP A 225 14.65 4.43 11.33
CA ASP A 225 15.01 5.83 11.55
C ASP A 225 15.75 6.48 10.38
N LYS A 226 16.13 5.71 9.36
CA LYS A 226 16.83 6.20 8.17
C LYS A 226 15.98 6.11 6.92
N PHE A 227 15.09 5.12 6.82
CA PHE A 227 14.37 4.81 5.59
C PHE A 227 12.86 4.85 5.76
N PHE A 228 12.18 5.30 4.72
CA PHE A 228 10.74 5.14 4.56
C PHE A 228 10.41 4.53 3.19
N ALA A 229 9.22 3.98 3.08
CA ALA A 229 8.68 3.41 1.86
C ALA A 229 7.42 4.15 1.42
N SER A 230 7.22 4.25 0.12
CA SER A 230 5.99 4.72 -0.52
C SER A 230 5.47 3.69 -1.50
N CYS A 231 4.16 3.55 -1.62
CA CYS A 231 3.54 2.71 -2.65
C CYS A 231 2.56 3.51 -3.50
N SER A 232 2.42 3.12 -4.77
CA SER A 232 1.74 3.92 -5.77
C SER A 232 0.84 3.11 -6.72
N ASN A 233 -0.01 3.84 -7.45
CA ASN A 233 -0.78 3.31 -8.57
C ASN A 233 0.10 2.86 -9.75
N ASP A 234 1.38 3.23 -9.79
CA ASP A 234 2.33 2.73 -10.80
C ASP A 234 2.77 1.27 -10.57
N GLY A 235 2.29 0.63 -9.49
CA GLY A 235 2.59 -0.76 -9.15
C GLY A 235 3.93 -0.97 -8.46
N GLU A 236 4.61 0.11 -8.07
CA GLU A 236 5.93 0.07 -7.44
C GLU A 236 5.88 0.48 -5.96
N ILE A 237 6.82 -0.05 -5.17
CA ILE A 237 7.16 0.45 -3.85
C ILE A 237 8.56 1.03 -3.92
N ILE A 238 8.72 2.31 -3.59
CA ILE A 238 10.03 2.97 -3.56
C ILE A 238 10.51 3.08 -2.12
N ILE A 239 11.76 2.70 -1.88
CA ILE A 239 12.48 2.90 -0.61
C ILE A 239 13.32 4.17 -0.73
N TRP A 240 13.16 5.05 0.23
CA TRP A 240 13.80 6.35 0.30
C TRP A 240 14.75 6.44 1.49
N ASP A 241 15.95 7.00 1.27
CA ASP A 241 16.80 7.46 2.37
C ASP A 241 16.35 8.87 2.76
N TYR A 242 15.82 9.00 3.97
CA TYR A 242 15.28 10.25 4.49
C TYR A 242 16.36 11.32 4.66
N HIS A 243 17.53 10.95 5.20
CA HIS A 243 18.61 11.90 5.47
C HIS A 243 19.38 12.29 4.20
N LEU A 244 19.66 11.34 3.31
CA LEU A 244 20.31 11.58 2.04
C LEU A 244 19.34 12.10 0.96
N ARG A 245 18.04 12.14 1.26
CA ARG A 245 16.98 12.69 0.39
C ARG A 245 16.99 12.10 -1.02
N ARG A 246 17.13 10.78 -1.09
CA ARG A 246 17.22 10.07 -2.37
C ARG A 246 16.49 8.73 -2.36
N LYS A 247 16.09 8.29 -3.56
CA LYS A 247 15.65 6.92 -3.82
C LYS A 247 16.83 5.94 -3.61
N VAL A 248 16.57 4.83 -2.94
CA VAL A 248 17.56 3.78 -2.65
C VAL A 248 17.24 2.50 -3.38
N ASN A 249 15.99 2.08 -3.36
CA ASN A 249 15.57 0.81 -3.95
C ASN A 249 14.16 0.93 -4.50
N ASN A 250 13.80 -0.03 -5.37
CA ASN A 250 12.48 -0.15 -5.96
C ASN A 250 12.03 -1.60 -5.90
N LEU A 251 10.91 -1.87 -5.22
CA LEU A 251 10.35 -3.21 -5.11
C LEU A 251 9.29 -3.38 -6.20
N ILE A 252 9.59 -4.22 -7.17
CA ILE A 252 8.75 -4.50 -8.34
C ILE A 252 8.22 -5.93 -8.24
N GLY A 253 6.94 -6.14 -8.53
CA GLY A 253 6.37 -7.48 -8.56
C GLY A 253 4.84 -7.54 -8.45
N HIS A 254 4.17 -6.44 -8.05
CA HIS A 254 2.71 -6.36 -8.21
C HIS A 254 2.33 -6.13 -9.67
N GLY A 255 1.21 -6.72 -10.08
CA GLY A 255 0.68 -6.62 -11.44
C GLY A 255 -0.25 -5.42 -11.67
N ASP A 256 -0.58 -4.66 -10.63
CA ASP A 256 -1.52 -3.52 -10.68
C ASP A 256 -1.22 -2.56 -9.50
N CYS A 257 -2.00 -1.48 -9.39
CA CYS A 257 -1.88 -0.45 -8.35
C CYS A 257 -1.67 -1.02 -6.95
N ILE A 258 -0.70 -0.52 -6.21
CA ILE A 258 -0.53 -0.85 -4.80
C ILE A 258 -1.33 0.14 -3.96
N LEU A 259 -2.29 -0.35 -3.18
CA LEU A 259 -3.31 0.45 -2.52
C LEU A 259 -3.06 0.69 -1.04
N CYS A 260 -2.29 -0.19 -0.41
CA CYS A 260 -1.91 -0.09 0.99
C CYS A 260 -0.55 -0.74 1.25
N LEU A 261 0.11 -0.25 2.28
CA LEU A 261 1.44 -0.69 2.70
C LEU A 261 1.53 -0.59 4.22
N ILE A 262 2.06 -1.61 4.88
CA ILE A 262 2.37 -1.59 6.31
C ILE A 262 3.76 -2.16 6.57
N ARG A 263 4.37 -1.74 7.67
CA ARG A 263 5.56 -2.38 8.24
C ARG A 263 5.13 -3.42 9.25
N LEU A 264 5.61 -4.64 9.09
CA LEU A 264 5.35 -5.73 10.02
C LEU A 264 6.29 -5.65 11.25
N ASN A 265 5.87 -6.28 12.36
CA ASN A 265 6.65 -6.32 13.61
C ASN A 265 8.05 -6.93 13.45
N ASN A 266 8.23 -7.80 12.44
CA ASN A 266 9.52 -8.40 12.10
C ASN A 266 10.38 -7.52 11.17
N GLY A 267 9.98 -6.26 10.93
CA GLY A 267 10.71 -5.29 10.11
C GLY A 267 10.45 -5.37 8.61
N ARG A 268 9.77 -6.42 8.11
CA ARG A 268 9.41 -6.57 6.68
C ARG A 268 8.31 -5.60 6.28
N LEU A 269 8.16 -5.36 4.98
CA LEU A 269 7.00 -4.65 4.43
C LEU A 269 5.93 -5.64 3.96
N CYS A 270 4.67 -5.23 4.08
CA CYS A 270 3.51 -5.96 3.58
C CYS A 270 2.64 -5.02 2.78
N SER A 271 2.38 -5.35 1.51
CA SER A 271 1.62 -4.53 0.57
C SER A 271 0.37 -5.25 0.09
N GLY A 272 -0.71 -4.49 -0.14
CA GLY A 272 -1.94 -4.97 -0.74
C GLY A 272 -2.24 -4.21 -2.03
N SER A 273 -2.69 -4.93 -3.06
CA SER A 273 -2.80 -4.40 -4.42
C SER A 273 -4.17 -4.64 -5.06
N ALA A 274 -4.42 -3.89 -6.12
CA ALA A 274 -5.52 -4.10 -7.04
C ALA A 274 -5.36 -5.39 -7.88
N ASP A 275 -4.17 -5.99 -7.91
CA ASP A 275 -3.93 -7.33 -8.48
C ASP A 275 -4.49 -8.47 -7.59
N MET A 276 -5.24 -8.13 -6.53
CA MET A 276 -5.89 -9.03 -5.57
C MET A 276 -4.91 -9.81 -4.68
N THR A 277 -3.62 -9.48 -4.72
CA THR A 277 -2.61 -10.14 -3.90
C THR A 277 -2.12 -9.27 -2.75
N ILE A 278 -1.60 -9.93 -1.73
CA ILE A 278 -0.78 -9.35 -0.68
C ILE A 278 0.64 -9.87 -0.90
N LYS A 279 1.64 -9.00 -0.81
CA LYS A 279 3.04 -9.42 -0.90
C LYS A 279 3.80 -9.02 0.36
N ILE A 280 4.70 -9.92 0.79
CA ILE A 280 5.63 -9.68 1.89
C ILE A 280 7.02 -9.48 1.30
N TRP A 281 7.71 -8.44 1.75
CA TRP A 281 8.98 -8.01 1.17
C TRP A 281 10.11 -7.96 2.20
N ASN A 282 11.27 -8.45 1.80
CA ASN A 282 12.53 -8.01 2.39
C ASN A 282 12.96 -6.74 1.61
N TRP A 283 12.66 -5.58 2.17
CA TRP A 283 12.90 -4.31 1.50
C TRP A 283 14.38 -3.93 1.43
N GLU A 284 15.22 -4.46 2.33
CA GLU A 284 16.67 -4.25 2.33
C GLU A 284 17.32 -4.96 1.14
N GLU A 285 16.93 -6.19 0.89
CA GLU A 285 17.41 -7.01 -0.25
C GLU A 285 16.64 -6.71 -1.54
N GLY A 286 15.49 -6.05 -1.47
CA GLY A 286 14.63 -5.80 -2.63
C GLY A 286 13.85 -7.02 -3.11
N SER A 287 13.68 -8.06 -2.28
CA SER A 287 13.07 -9.34 -2.66
C SER A 287 11.63 -9.50 -2.14
N CYS A 288 10.77 -10.12 -2.96
CA CYS A 288 9.45 -10.58 -2.54
C CYS A 288 9.59 -11.97 -1.89
N ILE A 289 9.23 -12.07 -0.59
CA ILE A 289 9.37 -13.29 0.20
C ILE A 289 8.16 -14.21 0.04
N ALA A 290 6.96 -13.62 0.01
CA ALA A 290 5.70 -14.36 -0.07
C ALA A 290 4.64 -13.59 -0.85
N THR A 291 3.74 -14.32 -1.50
CA THR A 291 2.54 -13.80 -2.15
C THR A 291 1.32 -14.55 -1.63
N LEU A 292 0.31 -13.81 -1.15
CA LEU A 292 -0.94 -14.34 -0.59
C LEU A 292 -2.06 -13.98 -1.57
N SER A 293 -2.74 -14.97 -2.13
CA SER A 293 -3.65 -14.79 -3.28
C SER A 293 -5.12 -15.15 -3.01
N GLU A 294 -5.52 -15.30 -1.74
CA GLU A 294 -6.88 -15.70 -1.38
C GLU A 294 -7.93 -14.58 -1.49
N ASN A 295 -7.50 -13.31 -1.74
CA ASN A 295 -8.45 -12.22 -1.95
C ASN A 295 -9.09 -12.32 -3.35
N LYS A 296 -10.41 -12.09 -3.41
CA LYS A 296 -11.18 -12.17 -4.66
C LYS A 296 -11.31 -10.84 -5.40
N HIS A 297 -10.84 -9.77 -4.75
CA HIS A 297 -10.86 -8.41 -5.30
C HIS A 297 -9.74 -7.56 -4.68
N TRP A 298 -9.62 -6.31 -5.07
CA TRP A 298 -8.61 -5.35 -4.64
C TRP A 298 -8.41 -5.33 -3.13
N VAL A 299 -7.18 -5.49 -2.66
CA VAL A 299 -6.82 -5.33 -1.24
C VAL A 299 -6.68 -3.84 -0.94
N LYS A 300 -7.60 -3.32 -0.14
CA LYS A 300 -7.72 -1.88 0.13
C LYS A 300 -7.00 -1.41 1.38
N CYS A 301 -6.89 -2.28 2.38
CA CYS A 301 -6.22 -1.97 3.63
C CYS A 301 -5.61 -3.23 4.25
N LEU A 302 -4.60 -3.02 5.06
CA LEU A 302 -3.89 -4.02 5.83
C LEU A 302 -3.76 -3.56 7.28
N CYS A 303 -3.79 -4.50 8.21
CA CYS A 303 -3.52 -4.26 9.62
C CYS A 303 -2.79 -5.48 10.19
N GLN A 304 -1.70 -5.28 10.93
CA GLN A 304 -1.10 -6.36 11.71
C GLN A 304 -1.56 -6.26 13.15
N LEU A 305 -2.03 -7.39 13.69
CA LEU A 305 -2.40 -7.52 15.08
C LEU A 305 -1.17 -7.65 15.98
N SER A 306 -1.34 -7.34 17.26
CA SER A 306 -0.27 -7.47 18.27
C SER A 306 0.25 -8.90 18.46
N ASN A 307 -0.52 -9.92 18.06
CA ASN A 307 -0.11 -11.34 18.03
C ASN A 307 0.60 -11.75 16.73
N GLY A 308 0.84 -10.82 15.80
CA GLY A 308 1.52 -11.07 14.53
C GLY A 308 0.61 -11.43 13.36
N TYR A 309 -0.68 -11.69 13.58
CA TYR A 309 -1.63 -11.99 12.50
C TYR A 309 -1.84 -10.77 11.60
N ILE A 310 -2.07 -11.02 10.32
CA ILE A 310 -2.36 -9.98 9.33
C ILE A 310 -3.85 -10.01 9.00
N LEU A 311 -4.45 -8.83 8.91
CA LEU A 311 -5.80 -8.63 8.43
C LEU A 311 -5.74 -7.88 7.10
N SER A 312 -6.53 -8.31 6.13
CA SER A 312 -6.71 -7.61 4.87
C SER A 312 -8.18 -7.27 4.63
N GLY A 313 -8.47 -5.99 4.43
CA GLY A 313 -9.79 -5.53 3.99
C GLY A 313 -9.81 -5.35 2.47
N SER A 314 -10.85 -5.85 1.83
CA SER A 314 -10.93 -5.94 0.38
C SER A 314 -12.16 -5.25 -0.19
N HIS A 315 -12.13 -5.04 -1.50
CA HIS A 315 -13.27 -4.56 -2.26
C HIS A 315 -14.35 -5.66 -2.49
N ASP A 316 -14.05 -6.91 -2.09
CA ASP A 316 -15.05 -7.99 -1.99
C ASP A 316 -15.89 -7.89 -0.70
N ASN A 317 -15.75 -6.81 0.08
CA ASN A 317 -16.45 -6.49 1.33
C ASN A 317 -16.03 -7.35 2.53
N LEU A 318 -15.07 -8.25 2.36
CA LEU A 318 -14.59 -9.17 3.38
C LEU A 318 -13.34 -8.66 4.08
N ILE A 319 -13.16 -9.12 5.32
CA ILE A 319 -11.89 -9.00 6.05
C ILE A 319 -11.30 -10.39 6.17
N LYS A 320 -10.16 -10.64 5.56
CA LYS A 320 -9.46 -11.92 5.67
C LYS A 320 -8.40 -11.88 6.75
N ILE A 321 -8.19 -13.03 7.40
CA ILE A 321 -7.27 -13.21 8.51
C ILE A 321 -6.20 -14.22 8.11
N TRP A 322 -4.94 -13.84 8.30
CA TRP A 322 -3.75 -14.61 7.99
C TRP A 322 -2.94 -14.82 9.28
N ASP A 323 -2.38 -16.01 9.48
CA ASP A 323 -1.55 -16.28 10.65
C ASP A 323 -0.12 -15.69 10.50
N GLU A 324 0.70 -15.85 11.53
CA GLU A 324 2.09 -15.40 11.57
C GLU A 324 2.99 -16.09 10.53
N ASN A 325 2.54 -17.22 9.96
CA ASN A 325 3.20 -17.94 8.88
C ASN A 325 2.64 -17.58 7.49
N ASN A 326 1.80 -16.54 7.42
CA ASN A 326 1.14 -16.06 6.22
C ASN A 326 0.14 -17.06 5.60
N GLN A 327 -0.42 -17.96 6.44
CA GLN A 327 -1.45 -18.91 6.00
C GLN A 327 -2.84 -18.32 6.21
N TYR A 328 -3.69 -18.45 5.20
CA TYR A 328 -5.10 -18.06 5.31
C TYR A 328 -5.81 -18.87 6.39
N LEU A 329 -6.50 -18.19 7.29
CA LEU A 329 -7.24 -18.82 8.38
C LEU A 329 -8.75 -18.79 8.17
N THR A 330 -9.28 -17.58 7.89
CA THR A 330 -10.74 -17.34 7.85
C THR A 330 -11.02 -15.92 7.35
N GLU A 331 -12.31 -15.63 7.23
CA GLU A 331 -12.80 -14.29 6.88
C GLU A 331 -13.90 -13.82 7.82
N LEU A 332 -14.10 -12.50 7.90
CA LEU A 332 -15.21 -11.83 8.58
C LEU A 332 -16.10 -11.24 7.50
N ASP A 333 -17.37 -11.63 7.52
CA ASP A 333 -18.41 -11.19 6.60
C ASP A 333 -19.45 -10.36 7.33
N GLY A 334 -19.92 -9.28 6.71
CA GLY A 334 -20.97 -8.41 7.27
C GLY A 334 -20.95 -6.98 6.78
N HIS A 335 -19.86 -6.46 6.17
CA HIS A 335 -19.92 -5.22 5.41
C HIS A 335 -20.61 -5.45 4.06
N THR A 336 -21.36 -4.45 3.59
CA THR A 336 -22.10 -4.55 2.31
C THR A 336 -21.37 -3.85 1.16
N GLU A 337 -20.31 -3.11 1.47
CA GLU A 337 -19.41 -2.50 0.51
C GLU A 337 -17.94 -2.58 0.96
N SER A 338 -17.03 -2.12 0.11
CA SER A 338 -15.57 -2.20 0.25
C SER A 338 -15.06 -1.77 1.64
N VAL A 339 -14.24 -2.62 2.26
CA VAL A 339 -13.55 -2.31 3.52
C VAL A 339 -12.33 -1.43 3.23
N ARG A 340 -12.25 -0.25 3.86
CA ARG A 340 -11.25 0.78 3.55
C ARG A 340 -10.18 0.96 4.61
N SER A 341 -10.49 0.66 5.85
CA SER A 341 -9.55 0.80 6.96
C SER A 341 -9.87 -0.22 8.05
N ILE A 342 -8.85 -0.73 8.71
CA ILE A 342 -8.94 -1.66 9.83
C ILE A 342 -7.94 -1.23 10.88
N CYS A 343 -8.34 -1.22 12.15
CA CYS A 343 -7.43 -1.06 13.26
C CYS A 343 -7.75 -2.05 14.39
N GLN A 344 -6.72 -2.47 15.13
CA GLN A 344 -6.90 -3.22 16.38
C GLN A 344 -7.28 -2.25 17.49
N ILE A 345 -8.23 -2.63 18.33
CA ILE A 345 -8.65 -1.84 19.50
C ILE A 345 -7.72 -2.17 20.67
N GLY A 346 -6.76 -1.29 20.91
CA GLY A 346 -5.70 -1.55 21.88
C GLY A 346 -4.91 -2.81 21.55
N LYS A 347 -4.61 -3.62 22.58
CA LYS A 347 -3.98 -4.95 22.40
C LYS A 347 -4.98 -6.07 22.71
N THR A 348 -6.25 -5.87 22.33
CA THR A 348 -7.34 -6.80 22.59
C THR A 348 -7.64 -7.70 21.39
N ASN A 349 -8.61 -8.63 21.55
CA ASN A 349 -9.15 -9.46 20.46
C ASN A 349 -10.19 -8.73 19.60
N TYR A 350 -10.30 -7.43 19.71
CA TYR A 350 -11.29 -6.65 19.01
C TYR A 350 -10.64 -5.77 17.94
N ILE A 351 -11.33 -5.64 16.83
CA ILE A 351 -10.95 -4.73 15.75
C ILE A 351 -12.10 -3.81 15.38
N ALA A 352 -11.77 -2.67 14.83
CA ALA A 352 -12.72 -1.79 14.14
C ALA A 352 -12.41 -1.78 12.65
N SER A 353 -13.43 -1.81 11.81
CA SER A 353 -13.31 -1.68 10.36
C SER A 353 -14.23 -0.60 9.84
N ALA A 354 -13.73 0.21 8.90
CA ALA A 354 -14.47 1.25 8.20
C ALA A 354 -14.73 0.85 6.75
N SER A 355 -15.94 1.14 6.26
CA SER A 355 -16.37 0.71 4.94
C SER A 355 -17.06 1.81 4.14
N PHE A 356 -17.13 1.60 2.83
CA PHE A 356 -17.93 2.40 1.91
C PHE A 356 -19.43 2.28 2.17
N ASP A 357 -19.89 1.26 2.90
CA ASP A 357 -21.28 1.09 3.36
C ASP A 357 -21.70 2.13 4.42
N HIS A 358 -20.89 3.14 4.65
CA HIS A 358 -21.09 4.25 5.60
C HIS A 358 -20.96 3.86 7.06
N THR A 359 -20.59 2.61 7.36
CA THR A 359 -20.54 2.10 8.73
C THR A 359 -19.12 1.84 9.22
N ILE A 360 -18.97 1.80 10.54
CA ILE A 360 -17.85 1.19 11.23
C ILE A 360 -18.38 -0.03 11.95
N LYS A 361 -17.72 -1.16 11.80
CA LYS A 361 -18.09 -2.40 12.52
C LYS A 361 -17.00 -2.77 13.51
N ILE A 362 -17.46 -3.20 14.69
CA ILE A 362 -16.60 -3.74 15.74
C ILE A 362 -16.76 -5.26 15.74
N TRP A 363 -15.62 -5.95 15.71
CA TRP A 363 -15.60 -7.41 15.61
C TRP A 363 -14.87 -8.03 16.79
N ASP A 364 -15.42 -9.13 17.29
CA ASP A 364 -14.72 -10.04 18.20
C ASP A 364 -14.04 -11.15 17.38
N LEU A 365 -12.72 -11.16 17.38
CA LEU A 365 -11.91 -12.13 16.62
C LEU A 365 -12.02 -13.55 17.19
N ASN A 366 -12.37 -13.72 18.46
CA ASN A 366 -12.57 -15.05 19.07
C ASN A 366 -13.84 -15.71 18.53
N THR A 367 -14.93 -14.96 18.47
CA THR A 367 -16.21 -15.42 17.97
C THR A 367 -16.37 -15.24 16.47
N ARG A 368 -15.55 -14.39 15.86
CA ARG A 368 -15.61 -13.96 14.44
C ARG A 368 -16.93 -13.27 14.10
N GLN A 369 -17.53 -12.61 15.07
CA GLN A 369 -18.83 -11.95 14.90
C GLN A 369 -18.68 -10.43 14.97
N CYS A 370 -19.49 -9.74 14.18
CA CYS A 370 -19.73 -8.32 14.36
C CYS A 370 -20.56 -8.13 15.63
N ILE A 371 -19.98 -7.45 16.62
CA ILE A 371 -20.64 -7.20 17.93
C ILE A 371 -21.29 -5.84 18.01
N GLN A 372 -20.89 -4.90 17.14
CA GLN A 372 -21.47 -3.56 17.07
C GLN A 372 -21.32 -2.96 15.69
N THR A 373 -22.30 -2.17 15.25
CA THR A 373 -22.26 -1.35 14.04
C THR A 373 -22.54 0.10 14.39
N LEU A 374 -21.63 1.01 13.98
CA LEU A 374 -21.74 2.46 14.17
C LEU A 374 -22.18 3.08 12.85
N THR A 375 -23.30 3.79 12.82
CA THR A 375 -24.00 4.20 11.58
C THR A 375 -24.14 5.72 11.41
N GLU A 376 -23.51 6.53 12.25
CA GLU A 376 -23.72 7.98 12.30
C GLU A 376 -23.03 8.76 11.16
N HIS A 377 -22.12 8.14 10.37
CA HIS A 377 -21.60 8.76 9.17
C HIS A 377 -22.64 8.75 8.05
N THR A 378 -22.75 9.87 7.33
CA THR A 378 -23.73 10.03 6.24
C THR A 378 -23.17 9.69 4.86
N SER A 379 -21.90 9.32 4.78
CA SER A 379 -21.22 8.87 3.56
C SER A 379 -20.11 7.85 3.89
N SER A 380 -19.45 7.31 2.86
CA SER A 380 -18.42 6.29 3.00
C SER A 380 -17.37 6.65 4.05
N VAL A 381 -17.11 5.73 4.99
CA VAL A 381 -16.05 5.89 5.99
C VAL A 381 -14.73 5.46 5.37
N ILE A 382 -13.74 6.35 5.41
CA ILE A 382 -12.46 6.15 4.74
C ILE A 382 -11.40 5.64 5.70
N ASN A 383 -11.35 6.21 6.92
CA ASN A 383 -10.36 5.83 7.91
C ASN A 383 -11.02 5.56 9.26
N VAL A 384 -10.46 4.61 9.99
CA VAL A 384 -10.69 4.39 11.41
C VAL A 384 -9.35 4.07 12.07
N ILE A 385 -9.05 4.76 13.18
CA ILE A 385 -7.87 4.52 14.00
C ILE A 385 -8.28 4.39 15.46
N TYR A 386 -7.48 3.65 16.23
CA TYR A 386 -7.62 3.58 17.68
C TYR A 386 -6.56 4.49 18.31
N HIS A 387 -7.03 5.56 18.94
CA HIS A 387 -6.19 6.57 19.57
C HIS A 387 -5.58 6.06 20.87
N SER A 388 -4.36 6.48 21.17
CA SER A 388 -3.60 6.07 22.36
C SER A 388 -4.30 6.39 23.69
N ASP A 389 -5.23 7.36 23.72
CA ASP A 389 -6.06 7.69 24.89
C ASP A 389 -7.32 6.79 25.02
N GLY A 390 -7.49 5.77 24.17
CA GLY A 390 -8.50 4.72 24.36
C GLY A 390 -9.85 4.94 23.68
N TYR A 391 -9.91 5.72 22.59
CA TYR A 391 -11.13 5.94 21.79
C TYR A 391 -10.88 5.72 20.30
N LEU A 392 -11.96 5.48 19.54
CA LEU A 392 -11.87 5.41 18.09
C LEU A 392 -12.05 6.80 17.48
N ILE A 393 -11.32 7.05 16.39
CA ILE A 393 -11.48 8.23 15.55
C ILE A 393 -11.74 7.76 14.14
N SER A 394 -12.73 8.32 13.48
CA SER A 394 -13.06 8.02 12.10
C SER A 394 -13.14 9.26 11.23
N SER A 395 -12.84 9.10 9.94
CA SER A 395 -13.03 10.14 8.93
C SER A 395 -13.80 9.59 7.74
N SER A 396 -14.59 10.47 7.08
CA SER A 396 -15.51 10.07 6.01
C SER A 396 -15.51 11.03 4.83
N LYS A 397 -16.09 10.57 3.71
CA LYS A 397 -16.46 11.41 2.57
C LYS A 397 -17.47 12.50 2.94
N ASP A 398 -18.16 12.38 4.07
CA ASP A 398 -19.02 13.44 4.63
C ASP A 398 -18.23 14.64 5.17
N LYS A 399 -16.89 14.61 5.09
CA LYS A 399 -15.93 15.66 5.48
C LYS A 399 -15.83 15.85 6.99
N THR A 400 -16.43 14.96 7.79
CA THR A 400 -16.39 15.00 9.25
C THR A 400 -15.36 14.06 9.83
N ILE A 401 -14.86 14.43 11.00
CA ILE A 401 -14.21 13.54 11.95
C ILE A 401 -15.20 13.24 13.07
N LYS A 402 -15.30 11.97 13.45
CA LYS A 402 -16.11 11.50 14.57
C LYS A 402 -15.25 10.77 15.59
N ILE A 403 -15.59 10.98 16.87
CA ILE A 403 -14.91 10.40 18.02
C ILE A 403 -15.91 9.49 18.74
N TRP A 404 -15.45 8.28 19.06
CA TRP A 404 -16.29 7.22 19.64
C TRP A 404 -15.63 6.72 20.93
N LYS A 405 -16.41 6.68 21.99
CA LYS A 405 -15.98 6.31 23.33
C LYS A 405 -16.86 5.25 23.94
#